data_21bd98eadd2ccee7cfe470882037b4c7
#
_entry.id   21bd98eadd2ccee7cfe470882037b4c7
#
_cell.length_a   1.000
_cell.length_b   1.000
_cell.length_c   1.000
_cell.angle_alpha   90.00
_cell.angle_beta   90.00
_cell.angle_gamma   90.00
#
_symmetry.space_group_name_H-M   'P 1'
#
loop_
_entity.id
_entity.type
_entity.pdbx_description
1 polymer ?
#
loop_
_entity_poly.entity_id
_entity_poly.type
_entity_poly.pdbx_seq_one_letter_code
_entity_poly.pdbx_strand_id
1 'polypeptide(L)'
;MGHVLPEEKSIWIALTNIYGIGRERSKKILGALDIPFMKKVKEISEEEQKMISDELKNYVLENDLKREVASAIKRLKEIKCYRGMRHNLGLPVRGQLTRKNGRTAKKLLGRSKVRPVLKK
;
A
#
# COMPACT_ATOMS: atom_id res chain seq x y z
N MET A 1 7.53 -8.34 13.64
CA MET A 1 6.68 -7.27 13.12
C MET A 1 6.29 -6.37 14.29
N GLY A 2 6.72 -5.10 14.27
CA GLY A 2 6.56 -4.18 15.41
C GLY A 2 5.50 -3.10 15.20
N HIS A 3 4.35 -3.44 14.64
CA HIS A 3 3.27 -2.47 14.54
C HIS A 3 2.42 -2.49 15.81
N VAL A 4 2.39 -1.35 16.47
CA VAL A 4 1.47 -1.10 17.57
C VAL A 4 0.08 -0.86 16.96
N LEU A 5 -0.81 -1.80 17.19
CA LEU A 5 -2.21 -1.65 16.78
C LEU A 5 -2.95 -0.76 17.78
N PRO A 6 -3.85 0.11 17.31
CA PRO A 6 -4.64 0.96 18.21
C PRO A 6 -5.61 0.11 19.04
N GLU A 7 -5.42 0.12 20.33
CA GLU A 7 -6.11 -0.74 21.30
C GLU A 7 -7.62 -0.51 21.36
N GLU A 8 -8.07 0.71 21.16
CA GLU A 8 -9.51 1.09 21.26
C GLU A 8 -10.34 0.69 20.04
N LYS A 9 -9.67 0.33 18.93
CA LYS A 9 -10.38 -0.03 17.70
C LYS A 9 -10.73 -1.49 17.64
N SER A 10 -11.78 -1.82 16.88
CA SER A 10 -12.08 -3.20 16.53
C SER A 10 -10.95 -3.79 15.69
N ILE A 11 -10.69 -5.09 15.88
CA ILE A 11 -9.55 -5.79 15.28
C ILE A 11 -9.53 -5.68 13.76
N TRP A 12 -10.67 -5.77 13.10
CA TRP A 12 -10.72 -5.70 11.63
C TRP A 12 -10.31 -4.33 11.08
N ILE A 13 -10.58 -3.23 11.84
CA ILE A 13 -10.11 -1.88 11.49
C ILE A 13 -8.64 -1.71 11.85
N ALA A 14 -8.22 -2.23 13.00
CA ALA A 14 -6.85 -2.14 13.46
C ALA A 14 -5.88 -2.81 12.47
N LEU A 15 -6.22 -3.97 11.92
CA LEU A 15 -5.43 -4.66 10.90
C LEU A 15 -5.25 -3.83 9.62
N THR A 16 -6.18 -2.94 9.27
CA THR A 16 -6.01 -2.08 8.08
C THR A 16 -4.89 -1.03 8.22
N ASN A 17 -4.33 -0.83 9.41
CA ASN A 17 -3.15 0.02 9.59
C ASN A 17 -1.88 -0.63 9.02
N ILE A 18 -1.87 -1.94 8.84
CA ILE A 18 -0.77 -2.67 8.23
C ILE A 18 -0.80 -2.44 6.72
N TYR A 19 0.29 -1.92 6.16
CA TYR A 19 0.38 -1.68 4.73
C TYR A 19 0.27 -2.98 3.92
N GLY A 20 -0.75 -3.07 3.09
CA GLY A 20 -1.08 -4.27 2.30
C GLY A 20 -2.33 -5.00 2.78
N ILE A 21 -2.89 -4.62 3.93
CA ILE A 21 -4.15 -5.16 4.43
C ILE A 21 -5.25 -4.12 4.27
N GLY A 22 -6.22 -4.43 3.42
CA GLY A 22 -7.45 -3.66 3.29
C GLY A 22 -8.58 -4.29 4.09
N ARG A 23 -9.74 -3.65 4.09
CA ARG A 23 -10.93 -4.11 4.81
C ARG A 23 -11.33 -5.56 4.47
N GLU A 24 -11.31 -5.91 3.19
CA GLU A 24 -11.69 -7.25 2.72
C GLU A 24 -10.67 -8.33 3.14
N ARG A 25 -9.36 -8.03 3.06
CA ARG A 25 -8.33 -8.96 3.56
C ARG A 25 -8.46 -9.17 5.06
N SER A 26 -8.66 -8.09 5.81
CA SER A 26 -8.86 -8.16 7.27
C SER A 26 -10.02 -9.08 7.63
N LYS A 27 -11.19 -8.93 6.96
CA LYS A 27 -12.34 -9.81 7.18
C LYS A 27 -12.05 -11.27 6.81
N LYS A 28 -11.34 -11.52 5.70
CA LYS A 28 -10.97 -12.88 5.29
C LYS A 28 -10.06 -13.56 6.30
N ILE A 29 -9.06 -12.85 6.81
CA ILE A 29 -8.12 -13.36 7.82
C ILE A 29 -8.87 -13.70 9.10
N LEU A 30 -9.69 -12.79 9.61
CA LEU A 30 -10.46 -13.02 10.84
C LEU A 30 -11.52 -14.11 10.68
N GLY A 31 -12.16 -14.19 9.51
CA GLY A 31 -13.13 -15.25 9.21
C GLY A 31 -12.49 -16.63 9.12
N ALA A 32 -11.24 -16.73 8.60
CA ALA A 32 -10.50 -18.00 8.58
C ALA A 32 -10.06 -18.48 9.99
N LEU A 33 -9.96 -17.55 10.93
CA LEU A 33 -9.59 -17.82 12.32
C LEU A 33 -10.77 -17.86 13.29
N ASP A 34 -12.01 -17.75 12.78
CA ASP A 34 -13.26 -17.68 13.55
C ASP A 34 -13.27 -16.59 14.64
N ILE A 35 -12.54 -15.48 14.41
CA ILE A 35 -12.46 -14.36 15.35
C ILE A 35 -13.55 -13.33 15.03
N PRO A 36 -14.38 -12.91 16.01
CA PRO A 36 -15.42 -11.90 15.80
C PRO A 36 -14.83 -10.55 15.34
N PHE A 37 -15.34 -10.00 14.25
CA PHE A 37 -14.83 -8.75 13.65
C PHE A 37 -14.90 -7.53 14.58
N MET A 38 -15.94 -7.48 15.43
CA MET A 38 -16.20 -6.35 16.32
C MET A 38 -15.37 -6.39 17.61
N LYS A 39 -14.67 -7.49 17.88
CA LYS A 39 -13.83 -7.63 19.06
C LYS A 39 -12.77 -6.52 19.08
N LYS A 40 -12.57 -5.87 20.22
CA LYS A 40 -11.55 -4.84 20.37
C LYS A 40 -10.16 -5.47 20.48
N VAL A 41 -9.13 -4.72 20.08
CA VAL A 41 -7.75 -5.19 20.16
C VAL A 41 -7.37 -5.55 21.60
N LYS A 42 -7.86 -4.81 22.59
CA LYS A 42 -7.64 -5.08 24.02
C LYS A 42 -8.19 -6.44 24.51
N GLU A 43 -9.20 -6.96 23.84
CA GLU A 43 -9.91 -8.19 24.26
C GLU A 43 -9.33 -9.44 23.60
N ILE A 44 -8.29 -9.30 22.79
CA ILE A 44 -7.66 -10.40 22.06
C ILE A 44 -6.70 -11.13 22.97
N SER A 45 -6.83 -12.45 23.04
CA SER A 45 -5.91 -13.31 23.76
C SER A 45 -4.55 -13.40 23.06
N GLU A 46 -3.49 -13.75 23.79
CA GLU A 46 -2.17 -13.96 23.22
C GLU A 46 -2.14 -15.10 22.18
N GLU A 47 -2.99 -16.10 22.35
CA GLU A 47 -3.16 -17.20 21.39
C GLU A 47 -3.74 -16.70 20.06
N GLU A 48 -4.82 -15.91 20.12
CA GLU A 48 -5.43 -15.28 18.93
C GLU A 48 -4.44 -14.34 18.23
N GLN A 49 -3.62 -13.60 18.97
CA GLN A 49 -2.57 -12.75 18.39
C GLN A 49 -1.52 -13.56 17.62
N LYS A 50 -1.12 -14.71 18.17
CA LYS A 50 -0.20 -15.63 17.48
C LYS A 50 -0.82 -16.18 16.21
N MET A 51 -2.06 -16.66 16.27
CA MET A 51 -2.79 -17.16 15.08
C MET A 51 -2.89 -16.10 13.98
N ILE A 52 -3.23 -14.86 14.33
CA ILE A 52 -3.27 -13.75 13.39
C ILE A 52 -1.87 -13.48 12.81
N SER A 53 -0.84 -13.46 13.64
CA SER A 53 0.54 -13.23 13.20
C SER A 53 1.04 -14.30 12.23
N ASP A 54 0.68 -15.55 12.46
CA ASP A 54 1.06 -16.67 11.60
C ASP A 54 0.32 -16.61 10.27
N GLU A 55 -0.97 -16.29 10.27
CA GLU A 55 -1.74 -16.10 9.05
C GLU A 55 -1.21 -14.90 8.22
N LEU A 56 -0.77 -13.83 8.88
CA LEU A 56 -0.17 -12.67 8.21
C LEU A 56 1.13 -13.00 7.47
N LYS A 57 1.87 -14.02 7.85
CA LYS A 57 3.09 -14.47 7.15
C LYS A 57 2.82 -14.97 5.74
N ASN A 58 1.60 -15.41 5.46
CA ASN A 58 1.18 -15.89 4.14
C ASN A 58 0.98 -14.73 3.13
N TYR A 59 1.02 -13.48 3.58
CA TYR A 59 0.81 -12.30 2.74
C TYR A 59 2.08 -11.48 2.59
N VAL A 60 2.29 -10.96 1.38
CA VAL A 60 3.34 -9.94 1.15
C VAL A 60 2.84 -8.61 1.70
N LEU A 61 3.49 -8.12 2.74
CA LEU A 61 3.06 -6.94 3.50
C LEU A 61 4.21 -5.94 3.66
N GLU A 62 3.86 -4.72 4.05
CA GLU A 62 4.79 -3.69 4.50
C GLU A 62 5.98 -3.44 3.57
N ASN A 63 7.19 -3.70 4.05
CA ASN A 63 8.42 -3.42 3.31
C ASN A 63 8.59 -4.32 2.10
N ASP A 64 8.15 -5.57 2.18
CA ASP A 64 8.25 -6.51 1.06
C ASP A 64 7.29 -6.11 -0.05
N LEU A 65 6.07 -5.70 0.28
CA LEU A 65 5.12 -5.15 -0.69
C LEU A 65 5.65 -3.84 -1.31
N LYS A 66 6.26 -2.96 -0.50
CA LYS A 66 6.88 -1.73 -1.03
C LYS A 66 8.01 -2.05 -2.00
N ARG A 67 8.85 -3.05 -1.70
CA ARG A 67 9.93 -3.51 -2.60
C ARG A 67 9.37 -4.09 -3.89
N GLU A 68 8.32 -4.90 -3.81
CA GLU A 68 7.66 -5.47 -4.98
C GLU A 68 7.11 -4.38 -5.91
N VAL A 69 6.38 -3.41 -5.35
CA VAL A 69 5.86 -2.27 -6.11
C VAL A 69 6.98 -1.43 -6.72
N ALA A 70 8.04 -1.15 -5.95
CA ALA A 70 9.20 -0.40 -6.44
C ALA A 70 9.92 -1.16 -7.57
N SER A 71 10.08 -2.47 -7.44
CA SER A 71 10.68 -3.34 -8.45
C SER A 71 9.85 -3.35 -9.74
N ALA A 72 8.52 -3.44 -9.62
CA ALA A 72 7.63 -3.37 -10.79
C ALA A 72 7.74 -2.04 -11.54
N ILE A 73 7.82 -0.92 -10.81
CA ILE A 73 8.03 0.41 -11.42
C ILE A 73 9.42 0.50 -12.05
N LYS A 74 10.47 0.00 -11.38
CA LYS A 74 11.84 -0.02 -11.89
C LYS A 74 11.90 -0.78 -13.21
N ARG A 75 11.30 -1.98 -13.27
CA ARG A 75 11.19 -2.78 -14.50
C ARG A 75 10.58 -1.98 -15.66
N LEU A 76 9.46 -1.27 -15.42
CA LEU A 76 8.83 -0.45 -16.46
C LEU A 76 9.77 0.65 -16.98
N LYS A 77 10.56 1.25 -16.10
CA LYS A 77 11.55 2.28 -16.46
C LYS A 77 12.70 1.70 -17.29
N GLU A 78 13.19 0.51 -16.93
CA GLU A 78 14.26 -0.21 -17.64
C GLU A 78 13.87 -0.61 -19.06
N ILE A 79 12.65 -1.10 -19.23
CA ILE A 79 12.07 -1.44 -20.54
C ILE A 79 11.86 -0.20 -21.42
N LYS A 80 11.94 1.01 -20.84
CA LYS A 80 11.69 2.29 -21.54
C LYS A 80 10.32 2.39 -22.20
N CYS A 81 9.32 1.66 -21.71
CA CYS A 81 7.97 1.75 -22.22
C CYS A 81 7.32 3.12 -21.87
N TYR A 82 6.20 3.46 -22.52
CA TYR A 82 5.49 4.73 -22.28
C TYR A 82 5.18 4.96 -20.80
N ARG A 83 4.66 3.95 -20.09
CA ARG A 83 4.40 4.04 -18.64
C ARG A 83 5.67 4.29 -17.84
N GLY A 84 6.79 3.65 -18.20
CA GLY A 84 8.09 3.86 -17.57
C GLY A 84 8.59 5.28 -17.74
N MET A 85 8.48 5.86 -18.94
CA MET A 85 8.81 7.27 -19.20
C MET A 85 7.95 8.21 -18.34
N ARG A 86 6.66 7.93 -18.22
CA ARG A 86 5.74 8.72 -17.39
C ARG A 86 6.11 8.65 -15.91
N HIS A 87 6.50 7.48 -15.41
CA HIS A 87 7.02 7.32 -14.05
C HIS A 87 8.33 8.09 -13.81
N ASN A 88 9.25 8.12 -14.80
CA ASN A 88 10.48 8.90 -14.69
C ASN A 88 10.21 10.40 -14.57
N LEU A 89 9.23 10.89 -15.34
CA LEU A 89 8.85 12.31 -15.35
C LEU A 89 7.94 12.71 -14.17
N GLY A 90 7.54 11.77 -13.31
CA GLY A 90 6.56 12.03 -12.24
C GLY A 90 5.20 12.47 -12.77
N LEU A 91 4.78 11.94 -13.91
CA LEU A 91 3.52 12.29 -14.59
C LEU A 91 2.49 11.16 -14.47
N PRO A 92 1.20 11.48 -14.56
CA PRO A 92 0.15 10.46 -14.62
C PRO A 92 0.40 9.46 -15.74
N VAL A 93 0.23 8.16 -15.45
CA VAL A 93 0.56 7.05 -16.37
C VAL A 93 -0.64 6.49 -17.13
N ARG A 94 -1.87 6.90 -16.76
CA ARG A 94 -3.13 6.39 -17.32
C ARG A 94 -3.83 7.38 -18.24
N GLY A 95 -3.09 8.27 -18.90
CA GLY A 95 -3.65 9.21 -19.88
C GLY A 95 -4.43 10.41 -19.30
N GLN A 96 -4.33 10.65 -17.98
CA GLN A 96 -5.03 11.79 -17.38
C GLN A 96 -4.46 13.13 -17.87
N LEU A 97 -5.32 14.13 -17.92
CA LEU A 97 -4.97 15.49 -18.34
C LEU A 97 -3.96 16.13 -17.37
N THR A 98 -2.90 16.71 -17.92
CA THR A 98 -1.79 17.26 -17.11
C THR A 98 -1.76 18.79 -17.05
N ARG A 99 -2.47 19.47 -17.95
CA ARG A 99 -2.45 20.93 -18.04
C ARG A 99 -3.14 21.60 -16.86
N LYS A 100 -4.33 21.14 -16.49
CA LYS A 100 -5.13 21.67 -15.36
C LYS A 100 -5.01 20.78 -14.12
N ASN A 101 -5.04 19.47 -14.30
CA ASN A 101 -5.07 18.46 -13.25
C ASN A 101 -3.68 17.82 -13.05
N GLY A 102 -3.60 16.69 -12.34
CA GLY A 102 -2.32 16.02 -12.04
C GLY A 102 -1.65 16.51 -10.75
N ARG A 103 -2.38 17.26 -9.92
CA ARG A 103 -1.90 17.81 -8.65
C ARG A 103 -1.43 16.71 -7.70
N THR A 104 -2.19 15.61 -7.59
CA THR A 104 -1.87 14.46 -6.74
C THR A 104 -0.59 13.76 -7.22
N ALA A 105 -0.45 13.52 -8.53
CA ALA A 105 0.77 12.93 -9.07
C ALA A 105 1.99 13.80 -8.79
N LYS A 106 1.89 15.10 -8.96
CA LYS A 106 2.97 16.06 -8.64
C LYS A 106 3.34 16.05 -7.15
N LYS A 107 2.35 15.88 -6.26
CA LYS A 107 2.57 15.83 -4.82
C LYS A 107 3.21 14.53 -4.37
N LEU A 108 2.73 13.39 -4.86
CA LEU A 108 3.16 12.05 -4.43
C LEU A 108 4.51 11.62 -5.04
N LEU A 109 4.76 11.98 -6.31
CA LEU A 109 5.96 11.55 -7.01
C LEU A 109 7.14 12.51 -6.84
N GLY A 110 6.99 13.54 -6.00
CA GLY A 110 7.97 14.59 -5.83
C GLY A 110 8.17 15.38 -7.14
N ARG A 111 8.21 16.68 -7.08
CA ARG A 111 8.57 17.49 -8.24
C ARG A 111 9.98 17.08 -8.71
N SER A 112 10.08 16.23 -9.70
CA SER A 112 11.23 16.27 -10.56
C SER A 112 11.27 17.68 -11.16
N LYS A 113 12.24 18.50 -10.75
CA LYS A 113 12.40 19.91 -11.17
C LYS A 113 12.78 20.07 -12.64
N VAL A 114 12.69 19.02 -13.40
CA VAL A 114 12.96 19.05 -14.83
C VAL A 114 11.65 19.36 -15.55
N ARG A 115 11.35 20.64 -15.70
CA ARG A 115 10.51 21.08 -16.82
C ARG A 115 11.32 20.74 -18.09
N PRO A 116 10.82 19.89 -19.00
CA PRO A 116 11.42 19.84 -20.33
C PRO A 116 11.21 21.23 -20.93
N VAL A 117 12.29 21.96 -21.10
CA VAL A 117 12.29 23.17 -21.92
C VAL A 117 12.05 22.66 -23.33
N LEU A 118 10.81 22.78 -23.80
CA LEU A 118 10.52 22.68 -25.23
C LEU A 118 11.25 23.84 -25.88
N LYS A 119 12.46 23.59 -26.40
CA LYS A 119 13.09 24.48 -27.35
C LYS A 119 12.18 24.51 -28.58
N LYS A 120 11.65 25.71 -28.88
CA LYS A 120 11.00 26.01 -30.17
C LYS A 120 12.01 25.88 -31.27
#